data_20e519b2a81bc6b13b8218801b8b4717
#
_entry.id   20e519b2a81bc6b13b8218801b8b4717
#
_cell.length_a   1.000
_cell.length_b   1.000
_cell.length_c   1.000
_cell.angle_alpha   90.00
_cell.angle_beta   90.00
_cell.angle_gamma   90.00
#
_symmetry.space_group_name_H-M   'P 1'
#
loop_
_entity.id
_entity.type
_entity.pdbx_description
1 polymer ?
#
loop_
_entity_poly.entity_id
_entity_poly.type
_entity_poly.pdbx_seq_one_letter_code
_entity_poly.pdbx_strand_id
1 'polypeptide(L)'
;MKWLKRLWWIGLLVGMAVSMLVWAAWEPDRQLGQLLARWAPEPSSFLELDGMQVHMRDTGPRDDPTPIVLLHGMASSLHSYEGWQTSLQDQRRIISVDLPGFGLTGPSPQGDYRIDAYTRFVLRLLDTLGVKRVVLVGNALGGEIAWQTAVLAPERVRKLVLIDSDGYPPAVLSMPAAFQVASMRGMRWVSERILPRAMVAISLRSVFGNDEKVTAEKVDRYFELNLRVGNRRALFQRMDQAQFGASSALIRRVQQPTLVMWGERDEMISPDHGSLFCQDIPHCQLVTFAGLGHLPQEEDAERTLRALRDFLAK
;
A
#
# COMPACT_ATOMS: atom_id res chain seq x y z
N MET A 1 32.06 -37.51 29.63
CA MET A 1 32.63 -37.29 28.28
C MET A 1 31.71 -37.67 27.10
N LYS A 2 31.07 -38.87 27.09
CA LYS A 2 30.20 -39.31 25.98
C LYS A 2 28.94 -38.43 25.81
N TRP A 3 28.35 -37.90 26.88
CA TRP A 3 27.18 -37.04 26.87
C TRP A 3 27.46 -35.65 26.28
N LEU A 4 28.59 -35.06 26.63
CA LEU A 4 29.03 -33.75 26.03
C LEU A 4 29.27 -33.87 24.51
N LYS A 5 29.83 -34.99 24.04
CA LYS A 5 29.97 -35.24 22.61
C LYS A 5 28.63 -35.38 21.90
N ARG A 6 27.64 -36.02 22.51
CA ARG A 6 26.27 -36.13 21.95
C ARG A 6 25.60 -34.75 21.86
N LEU A 7 25.70 -33.91 22.88
CA LEU A 7 25.17 -32.54 22.84
C LEU A 7 25.83 -31.69 21.77
N TRP A 8 27.14 -31.84 21.59
CA TRP A 8 27.86 -31.13 20.53
C TRP A 8 27.39 -31.56 19.14
N TRP A 9 27.19 -32.84 18.87
CA TRP A 9 26.65 -33.35 17.62
C TRP A 9 25.21 -32.89 17.35
N ILE A 10 24.36 -32.87 18.38
CA ILE A 10 22.99 -32.37 18.29
C ILE A 10 23.02 -30.88 17.95
N GLY A 11 23.85 -30.08 18.60
CA GLY A 11 24.01 -28.66 18.31
C GLY A 11 24.47 -28.39 16.87
N LEU A 12 25.41 -29.22 16.39
CA LEU A 12 25.90 -29.12 15.00
C LEU A 12 24.83 -29.48 13.97
N LEU A 13 24.06 -30.55 14.21
CA LEU A 13 22.95 -30.95 13.34
C LEU A 13 21.83 -29.89 13.31
N VAL A 14 21.48 -29.32 14.46
CA VAL A 14 20.50 -28.22 14.55
C VAL A 14 21.03 -26.99 13.82
N GLY A 15 22.30 -26.63 14.01
CA GLY A 15 22.93 -25.52 13.31
C GLY A 15 22.93 -25.70 11.78
N MET A 16 23.23 -26.92 11.30
CA MET A 16 23.16 -27.26 9.89
C MET A 16 21.72 -27.18 9.35
N ALA A 17 20.75 -27.71 10.07
CA ALA A 17 19.34 -27.67 9.68
C ALA A 17 18.82 -26.21 9.60
N VAL A 18 19.15 -25.37 10.59
CA VAL A 18 18.83 -23.95 10.58
C VAL A 18 19.50 -23.24 9.40
N SER A 19 20.79 -23.51 9.13
CA SER A 19 21.49 -22.92 8.00
C SER A 19 20.89 -23.32 6.66
N MET A 20 20.48 -24.59 6.51
CA MET A 20 19.77 -25.05 5.30
C MET A 20 18.40 -24.36 5.15
N LEU A 21 17.64 -24.18 6.21
CA LEU A 21 16.36 -23.47 6.17
C LEU A 21 16.54 -21.99 5.80
N VAL A 22 17.54 -21.32 6.37
CA VAL A 22 17.88 -19.94 6.04
C VAL A 22 18.29 -19.83 4.57
N TRP A 23 19.13 -20.75 4.09
CA TRP A 23 19.57 -20.77 2.69
C TRP A 23 18.40 -21.04 1.72
N ALA A 24 17.52 -21.98 2.05
CA ALA A 24 16.33 -22.29 1.25
C ALA A 24 15.28 -21.16 1.22
N ALA A 25 15.26 -20.32 2.27
CA ALA A 25 14.37 -19.17 2.38
C ALA A 25 15.01 -17.85 1.92
N TRP A 26 16.27 -17.92 1.46
CA TRP A 26 17.02 -16.74 1.00
C TRP A 26 16.51 -16.29 -0.36
N GLU A 27 15.97 -15.08 -0.41
CA GLU A 27 15.47 -14.47 -1.63
C GLU A 27 16.31 -13.22 -1.95
N PRO A 28 17.12 -13.25 -3.00
CA PRO A 28 17.90 -12.10 -3.41
C PRO A 28 16.99 -10.98 -3.92
N ASP A 29 17.45 -9.75 -3.72
CA ASP A 29 16.80 -8.59 -4.32
C ASP A 29 16.79 -8.72 -5.85
N ARG A 30 15.73 -8.23 -6.48
CA ARG A 30 15.55 -8.15 -7.93
C ARG A 30 15.84 -6.76 -8.44
N GLN A 31 16.66 -6.66 -9.47
CA GLN A 31 16.89 -5.38 -10.16
C GLN A 31 15.64 -4.96 -10.92
N LEU A 32 15.45 -3.64 -11.07
CA LEU A 32 14.27 -3.09 -11.77
C LEU A 32 14.06 -3.77 -13.15
N GLY A 33 15.13 -3.89 -13.96
CA GLY A 33 15.05 -4.49 -15.29
C GLY A 33 14.51 -5.93 -15.33
N GLN A 34 14.66 -6.70 -14.25
CA GLN A 34 14.13 -8.07 -14.15
C GLN A 34 12.60 -8.10 -13.92
N LEU A 35 12.03 -7.00 -13.47
CA LEU A 35 10.62 -6.88 -13.11
C LEU A 35 9.78 -6.21 -14.20
N LEU A 36 10.41 -5.40 -15.06
CA LEU A 36 9.70 -4.56 -16.05
C LEU A 36 8.81 -5.36 -16.99
N ALA A 37 9.33 -6.44 -17.57
CA ALA A 37 8.60 -7.23 -18.56
C ALA A 37 7.28 -7.80 -18.03
N ARG A 38 7.23 -8.12 -16.73
CA ARG A 38 6.04 -8.70 -16.10
C ARG A 38 5.13 -7.65 -15.46
N TRP A 39 5.70 -6.64 -14.81
CA TRP A 39 4.96 -5.74 -13.94
C TRP A 39 4.87 -4.29 -14.43
N ALA A 40 5.52 -3.97 -15.55
CA ALA A 40 5.39 -2.67 -16.21
C ALA A 40 4.98 -2.77 -17.70
N PRO A 41 4.01 -3.63 -18.09
CA PRO A 41 3.48 -3.56 -19.44
C PRO A 41 2.79 -2.22 -19.68
N GLU A 42 2.59 -1.84 -20.93
CA GLU A 42 1.77 -0.67 -21.26
C GLU A 42 0.40 -0.74 -20.55
N PRO A 43 -0.10 0.38 -20.03
CA PRO A 43 0.34 1.77 -20.20
C PRO A 43 1.32 2.29 -19.11
N SER A 44 2.12 1.42 -18.50
CA SER A 44 3.11 1.81 -17.49
C SER A 44 4.16 2.76 -18.06
N SER A 45 4.50 3.79 -17.30
CA SER A 45 5.54 4.76 -17.62
C SER A 45 6.35 5.11 -16.37
N PHE A 46 7.48 5.78 -16.57
CA PHE A 46 8.35 6.24 -15.49
C PHE A 46 8.54 7.75 -15.60
N LEU A 47 8.30 8.45 -14.47
CA LEU A 47 8.48 9.89 -14.34
C LEU A 47 9.66 10.15 -13.41
N GLU A 48 10.62 10.97 -13.86
CA GLU A 48 11.68 11.41 -12.96
C GLU A 48 11.13 12.46 -11.98
N LEU A 49 11.19 12.14 -10.69
CA LEU A 49 10.74 13.02 -9.62
C LEU A 49 11.58 12.77 -8.36
N ASP A 50 12.16 13.83 -7.81
CA ASP A 50 12.96 13.79 -6.58
C ASP A 50 14.14 12.82 -6.62
N GLY A 51 14.73 12.58 -7.79
CA GLY A 51 15.81 11.63 -8.02
C GLY A 51 15.35 10.16 -8.07
N MET A 52 14.04 9.93 -8.19
CA MET A 52 13.45 8.60 -8.39
C MET A 52 12.86 8.46 -9.79
N GLN A 53 12.90 7.23 -10.33
CA GLN A 53 12.10 6.85 -11.48
C GLN A 53 10.74 6.35 -10.98
N VAL A 54 9.78 7.27 -10.87
CA VAL A 54 8.46 6.99 -10.31
C VAL A 54 7.62 6.21 -11.32
N HIS A 55 7.30 4.96 -10.99
CA HIS A 55 6.42 4.12 -11.81
C HIS A 55 4.97 4.59 -11.66
N MET A 56 4.32 4.80 -12.79
CA MET A 56 2.94 5.28 -12.83
C MET A 56 2.21 4.78 -14.08
N ARG A 57 0.88 4.85 -14.02
CA ARG A 57 0.00 4.73 -15.18
C ARG A 57 -0.88 5.96 -15.23
N ASP A 58 -0.89 6.65 -16.36
CA ASP A 58 -1.69 7.86 -16.59
C ASP A 58 -2.49 7.65 -17.87
N THR A 59 -3.75 7.29 -17.73
CA THR A 59 -4.65 6.87 -18.80
C THR A 59 -5.90 7.72 -18.83
N GLY A 60 -6.60 7.70 -19.97
CA GLY A 60 -7.87 8.41 -20.17
C GLY A 60 -7.72 9.83 -20.74
N PRO A 61 -8.83 10.57 -20.83
CA PRO A 61 -8.88 11.87 -21.48
C PRO A 61 -8.01 12.90 -20.76
N ARG A 62 -7.08 13.51 -21.46
CA ARG A 62 -6.09 14.45 -20.91
C ARG A 62 -6.70 15.78 -20.47
N ASP A 63 -7.87 16.12 -20.96
CA ASP A 63 -8.65 17.32 -20.66
C ASP A 63 -9.60 17.16 -19.46
N ASP A 64 -9.57 15.99 -18.76
CA ASP A 64 -10.33 15.82 -17.51
C ASP A 64 -9.90 16.90 -16.49
N PRO A 65 -10.83 17.80 -16.06
CA PRO A 65 -10.48 18.90 -15.17
C PRO A 65 -10.15 18.46 -13.75
N THR A 66 -10.50 17.24 -13.39
CA THR A 66 -10.31 16.68 -12.05
C THR A 66 -9.93 15.19 -12.10
N PRO A 67 -8.74 14.86 -12.62
CA PRO A 67 -8.29 13.47 -12.70
C PRO A 67 -8.41 12.72 -11.38
N ILE A 68 -8.59 11.41 -11.44
CA ILE A 68 -8.59 10.53 -10.27
C ILE A 68 -7.16 10.07 -10.02
N VAL A 69 -6.61 10.36 -8.83
CA VAL A 69 -5.28 9.91 -8.41
C VAL A 69 -5.44 8.80 -7.38
N LEU A 70 -4.76 7.67 -7.60
CA LEU A 70 -4.89 6.43 -6.82
C LEU A 70 -3.59 6.15 -6.07
N LEU A 71 -3.67 6.10 -4.74
CA LEU A 71 -2.55 5.85 -3.83
C LEU A 71 -2.76 4.51 -3.11
N HIS A 72 -1.84 3.57 -3.30
CA HIS A 72 -1.91 2.23 -2.70
C HIS A 72 -1.44 2.19 -1.25
N GLY A 73 -1.70 1.09 -0.56
CA GLY A 73 -1.27 0.83 0.81
C GLY A 73 0.19 0.38 0.94
N MET A 74 0.63 0.18 2.18
CA MET A 74 1.98 -0.29 2.50
C MET A 74 2.26 -1.66 1.89
N ALA A 75 3.48 -1.87 1.37
CA ALA A 75 3.93 -3.10 0.70
C ALA A 75 3.09 -3.53 -0.52
N SER A 76 2.23 -2.65 -1.04
CA SER A 76 1.42 -2.84 -2.23
C SER A 76 2.03 -2.12 -3.45
N SER A 77 1.25 -1.90 -4.49
CA SER A 77 1.62 -1.20 -5.72
C SER A 77 0.38 -0.65 -6.43
N LEU A 78 0.58 0.15 -7.46
CA LEU A 78 -0.50 0.69 -8.29
C LEU A 78 -1.44 -0.38 -8.87
N HIS A 79 -0.96 -1.61 -9.01
CA HIS A 79 -1.75 -2.73 -9.53
C HIS A 79 -2.94 -3.11 -8.63
N SER A 80 -2.99 -2.69 -7.37
CA SER A 80 -4.16 -2.89 -6.51
C SER A 80 -5.42 -2.19 -7.04
N TYR A 81 -5.24 -1.23 -7.96
CA TYR A 81 -6.30 -0.49 -8.63
C TYR A 81 -6.50 -0.86 -10.10
N GLU A 82 -5.91 -1.95 -10.57
CA GLU A 82 -5.94 -2.32 -12.00
C GLU A 82 -7.36 -2.47 -12.55
N GLY A 83 -8.26 -3.08 -11.77
CA GLY A 83 -9.67 -3.20 -12.14
C GLY A 83 -10.39 -1.84 -12.24
N TRP A 84 -10.03 -0.89 -11.38
CA TRP A 84 -10.56 0.47 -11.45
C TRP A 84 -10.04 1.23 -12.66
N GLN A 85 -8.74 1.15 -12.89
CA GLN A 85 -8.09 1.83 -14.02
C GLN A 85 -8.68 1.36 -15.35
N THR A 86 -8.76 0.06 -15.57
CA THR A 86 -9.33 -0.53 -16.79
C THR A 86 -10.79 -0.10 -17.00
N SER A 87 -11.58 -0.02 -15.92
CA SER A 87 -13.02 0.27 -16.02
C SER A 87 -13.37 1.76 -16.16
N LEU A 88 -12.46 2.67 -15.84
CA LEU A 88 -12.71 4.11 -15.81
C LEU A 88 -11.97 4.89 -16.89
N GLN A 89 -10.89 4.34 -17.45
CA GLN A 89 -9.98 5.07 -18.35
C GLN A 89 -10.64 5.63 -19.62
N ASP A 90 -11.75 5.06 -20.07
CA ASP A 90 -12.46 5.57 -21.25
C ASP A 90 -13.26 6.86 -20.96
N GLN A 91 -13.54 7.13 -19.68
CA GLN A 91 -14.41 8.24 -19.25
C GLN A 91 -13.69 9.27 -18.39
N ARG A 92 -12.64 8.87 -17.68
CA ARG A 92 -11.91 9.71 -16.71
C ARG A 92 -10.41 9.55 -16.91
N ARG A 93 -9.66 10.62 -16.65
CA ARG A 93 -8.21 10.50 -16.49
C ARG A 93 -7.88 9.88 -15.16
N ILE A 94 -7.16 8.77 -15.20
CA ILE A 94 -6.75 8.00 -14.01
C ILE A 94 -5.23 8.01 -13.92
N ILE A 95 -4.72 8.43 -12.77
CA ILE A 95 -3.30 8.45 -12.47
C ILE A 95 -3.09 7.52 -11.26
N SER A 96 -2.52 6.36 -11.49
CA SER A 96 -2.08 5.45 -10.43
C SER A 96 -0.56 5.49 -10.33
N VAL A 97 -0.01 5.44 -9.12
CA VAL A 97 1.42 5.61 -8.88
C VAL A 97 1.92 4.63 -7.83
N ASP A 98 3.12 4.09 -8.04
CA ASP A 98 3.84 3.39 -6.98
C ASP A 98 4.49 4.41 -6.03
N LEU A 99 4.08 4.37 -4.77
CA LEU A 99 4.61 5.26 -3.74
C LEU A 99 6.11 5.01 -3.48
N PRO A 100 6.89 6.04 -3.10
CA PRO A 100 8.29 5.86 -2.70
C PRO A 100 8.47 4.77 -1.66
N GLY A 101 9.42 3.86 -1.90
CA GLY A 101 9.67 2.68 -1.06
C GLY A 101 8.95 1.42 -1.49
N PHE A 102 8.08 1.47 -2.51
CA PHE A 102 7.23 0.36 -2.92
C PHE A 102 7.19 0.18 -4.44
N GLY A 103 6.61 -0.93 -4.87
CA GLY A 103 6.38 -1.27 -6.27
C GLY A 103 7.65 -1.14 -7.11
N LEU A 104 7.53 -0.63 -8.33
CA LEU A 104 8.66 -0.40 -9.23
C LEU A 104 9.31 0.99 -9.05
N THR A 105 8.71 1.92 -8.30
CA THR A 105 9.35 3.18 -7.92
C THR A 105 10.58 2.93 -7.03
N GLY A 106 10.46 2.05 -6.04
CA GLY A 106 11.54 1.67 -5.15
C GLY A 106 11.92 2.75 -4.12
N PRO A 107 13.08 2.62 -3.48
CA PRO A 107 13.44 3.42 -2.32
C PRO A 107 13.62 4.89 -2.65
N SER A 108 13.19 5.75 -1.70
CA SER A 108 13.51 7.18 -1.72
C SER A 108 15.01 7.36 -1.47
N PRO A 109 15.71 8.19 -2.28
CA PRO A 109 17.12 8.51 -2.05
C PRO A 109 17.38 9.15 -0.68
N GLN A 110 16.39 9.85 -0.13
CA GLN A 110 16.47 10.51 1.17
C GLN A 110 16.15 9.57 2.34
N GLY A 111 15.55 8.40 2.09
CA GLY A 111 15.11 7.47 3.13
C GLY A 111 14.05 8.06 4.07
N ASP A 112 13.34 9.11 3.64
CA ASP A 112 12.25 9.74 4.38
C ASP A 112 10.91 9.18 3.91
N TYR A 113 10.25 8.45 4.81
CA TYR A 113 8.96 7.79 4.58
C TYR A 113 7.90 8.26 5.58
N ARG A 114 8.08 9.45 6.17
CA ARG A 114 7.06 10.09 7.01
C ARG A 114 5.90 10.58 6.14
N ILE A 115 4.74 10.73 6.72
CA ILE A 115 3.53 11.14 5.97
C ILE A 115 3.70 12.50 5.30
N ASP A 116 4.36 13.44 5.97
CA ASP A 116 4.63 14.76 5.40
C ASP A 116 5.58 14.70 4.16
N ALA A 117 6.48 13.72 4.09
CA ALA A 117 7.28 13.48 2.89
C ALA A 117 6.43 12.93 1.74
N TYR A 118 5.54 12.00 2.03
CA TYR A 118 4.59 11.48 1.03
C TYR A 118 3.60 12.54 0.54
N THR A 119 3.06 13.38 1.42
CA THR A 119 2.16 14.47 0.99
C THR A 119 2.88 15.46 0.07
N ARG A 120 4.12 15.81 0.37
CA ARG A 120 4.96 16.63 -0.53
C ARG A 120 5.22 15.93 -1.87
N PHE A 121 5.50 14.63 -1.85
CA PHE A 121 5.66 13.84 -3.06
C PHE A 121 4.40 13.90 -3.94
N VAL A 122 3.21 13.70 -3.38
CA VAL A 122 1.94 13.79 -4.12
C VAL A 122 1.76 15.17 -4.73
N LEU A 123 1.99 16.24 -3.98
CA LEU A 123 1.85 17.60 -4.51
C LEU A 123 2.83 17.88 -5.66
N ARG A 124 4.09 17.45 -5.53
CA ARG A 124 5.07 17.60 -6.63
C ARG A 124 4.74 16.75 -7.85
N LEU A 125 4.22 15.54 -7.65
CA LEU A 125 3.70 14.70 -8.73
C LEU A 125 2.62 15.45 -9.52
N LEU A 126 1.64 16.03 -8.83
CA LEU A 126 0.57 16.81 -9.45
C LEU A 126 1.13 18.05 -10.21
N ASP A 127 2.10 18.75 -9.63
CA ASP A 127 2.73 19.92 -10.26
C ASP A 127 3.48 19.53 -11.54
N THR A 128 4.27 18.43 -11.49
CA THR A 128 5.02 17.91 -12.63
C THR A 128 4.09 17.47 -13.77
N LEU A 129 2.92 16.90 -13.43
CA LEU A 129 1.92 16.48 -14.41
C LEU A 129 1.00 17.63 -14.88
N GLY A 130 1.19 18.85 -14.36
CA GLY A 130 0.35 20.01 -14.67
C GLY A 130 -1.10 19.88 -14.17
N VAL A 131 -1.35 19.00 -13.17
CA VAL A 131 -2.68 18.72 -12.63
C VAL A 131 -2.97 19.68 -11.49
N LYS A 132 -3.97 20.54 -11.66
CA LYS A 132 -4.30 21.57 -10.66
C LYS A 132 -5.16 21.03 -9.52
N ARG A 133 -6.13 20.18 -9.82
CA ARG A 133 -7.10 19.66 -8.84
C ARG A 133 -7.46 18.22 -9.16
N VAL A 134 -7.68 17.40 -8.14
CA VAL A 134 -7.91 15.95 -8.29
C VAL A 134 -9.09 15.45 -7.44
N VAL A 135 -9.61 14.29 -7.83
CA VAL A 135 -10.23 13.34 -6.88
C VAL A 135 -9.10 12.48 -6.33
N LEU A 136 -8.83 12.58 -5.04
CA LEU A 136 -7.73 11.85 -4.43
C LEU A 136 -8.25 10.61 -3.70
N VAL A 137 -7.74 9.46 -4.08
CA VAL A 137 -8.16 8.15 -3.56
C VAL A 137 -6.97 7.48 -2.88
N GLY A 138 -7.18 6.91 -1.71
CA GLY A 138 -6.10 6.18 -1.05
C GLY A 138 -6.61 5.00 -0.22
N ASN A 139 -5.85 3.91 -0.24
CA ASN A 139 -6.07 2.74 0.61
C ASN A 139 -5.01 2.69 1.73
N ALA A 140 -5.41 2.41 2.95
CA ALA A 140 -4.54 2.27 4.13
C ALA A 140 -3.57 3.46 4.26
N LEU A 141 -2.24 3.24 4.14
CA LEU A 141 -1.21 4.29 4.07
C LEU A 141 -1.54 5.35 3.01
N GLY A 142 -1.96 4.92 1.80
CA GLY A 142 -2.39 5.84 0.74
C GLY A 142 -3.58 6.71 1.16
N GLY A 143 -4.47 6.17 1.98
CA GLY A 143 -5.59 6.90 2.59
C GLY A 143 -5.10 7.96 3.57
N GLU A 144 -4.14 7.64 4.44
CA GLU A 144 -3.51 8.61 5.35
C GLU A 144 -2.84 9.74 4.56
N ILE A 145 -2.09 9.41 3.52
CA ILE A 145 -1.47 10.39 2.63
C ILE A 145 -2.55 11.28 1.98
N ALA A 146 -3.65 10.67 1.52
CA ALA A 146 -4.70 11.38 0.82
C ALA A 146 -5.42 12.40 1.71
N TRP A 147 -5.85 12.02 2.93
CA TRP A 147 -6.54 12.96 3.80
C TRP A 147 -5.58 14.02 4.37
N GLN A 148 -4.32 13.69 4.65
CA GLN A 148 -3.34 14.70 5.06
C GLN A 148 -3.02 15.68 3.92
N THR A 149 -2.96 15.21 2.67
CA THR A 149 -2.84 16.11 1.49
C THR A 149 -4.05 17.02 1.36
N ALA A 150 -5.27 16.51 1.59
CA ALA A 150 -6.48 17.32 1.56
C ALA A 150 -6.53 18.40 2.65
N VAL A 151 -5.93 18.14 3.81
CA VAL A 151 -5.79 19.14 4.89
C VAL A 151 -4.69 20.17 4.56
N LEU A 152 -3.56 19.72 4.01
CA LEU A 152 -2.40 20.56 3.73
C LEU A 152 -2.64 21.51 2.54
N ALA A 153 -3.30 21.01 1.49
CA ALA A 153 -3.55 21.74 0.24
C ALA A 153 -5.01 21.54 -0.22
N PRO A 154 -5.98 22.12 0.52
CA PRO A 154 -7.40 21.87 0.27
C PRO A 154 -7.87 22.30 -1.13
N GLU A 155 -7.22 23.27 -1.74
CA GLU A 155 -7.52 23.73 -3.10
C GLU A 155 -7.12 22.69 -4.18
N ARG A 156 -6.22 21.75 -3.85
CA ARG A 156 -5.75 20.71 -4.78
C ARG A 156 -6.66 19.48 -4.80
N VAL A 157 -7.47 19.27 -3.77
CA VAL A 157 -8.34 18.09 -3.63
C VAL A 157 -9.80 18.49 -3.74
N ARG A 158 -10.45 18.05 -4.83
CA ARG A 158 -11.87 18.33 -5.09
C ARG A 158 -12.80 17.41 -4.31
N LYS A 159 -12.48 16.13 -4.29
CA LYS A 159 -13.18 15.07 -3.56
C LYS A 159 -12.13 14.10 -3.00
N LEU A 160 -12.46 13.49 -1.88
CA LEU A 160 -11.60 12.54 -1.19
C LEU A 160 -12.26 11.17 -1.12
N VAL A 161 -11.49 10.10 -1.36
CA VAL A 161 -11.96 8.72 -1.20
C VAL A 161 -10.96 7.97 -0.33
N LEU A 162 -11.43 7.48 0.80
CA LEU A 162 -10.64 6.75 1.79
C LEU A 162 -11.10 5.29 1.82
N ILE A 163 -10.16 4.37 1.57
CA ILE A 163 -10.44 2.93 1.51
C ILE A 163 -9.64 2.27 2.62
N ASP A 164 -10.32 1.72 3.64
CA ASP A 164 -9.70 1.04 4.79
C ASP A 164 -8.48 1.84 5.30
N SER A 165 -8.67 3.14 5.51
CA SER A 165 -7.62 4.15 5.65
C SER A 165 -7.01 4.17 7.05
N ASP A 166 -5.68 4.32 7.11
CA ASP A 166 -5.01 4.78 8.33
C ASP A 166 -5.47 6.21 8.70
N GLY A 167 -5.57 6.48 10.02
CA GLY A 167 -5.97 7.82 10.49
C GLY A 167 -6.10 7.90 12.00
N TYR A 168 -6.59 6.87 12.65
CA TYR A 168 -6.77 6.81 14.10
C TYR A 168 -5.77 5.84 14.75
N PRO A 169 -5.50 6.00 16.07
CA PRO A 169 -4.68 5.02 16.79
C PRO A 169 -5.32 3.64 16.69
N PRO A 170 -4.57 2.59 16.31
CA PRO A 170 -5.11 1.24 16.28
C PRO A 170 -5.41 0.75 17.70
N ALA A 171 -6.58 0.14 17.91
CA ALA A 171 -6.94 -0.48 19.19
C ALA A 171 -6.05 -1.69 19.51
N VAL A 172 -5.74 -2.49 18.50
CA VAL A 172 -4.74 -3.57 18.51
C VAL A 172 -4.07 -3.54 17.15
N LEU A 173 -2.74 -3.54 17.12
CA LEU A 173 -1.99 -3.71 15.88
C LEU A 173 -2.08 -5.18 15.43
N SER A 174 -3.08 -5.50 14.61
CA SER A 174 -3.10 -6.75 13.87
C SER A 174 -2.19 -6.60 12.65
N MET A 175 -0.93 -7.01 12.78
CA MET A 175 0.01 -6.98 11.66
C MET A 175 0.09 -8.35 11.00
N PRO A 176 0.07 -8.44 9.66
CA PRO A 176 0.38 -9.68 8.95
C PRO A 176 1.70 -10.29 9.41
N ALA A 177 1.80 -11.62 9.42
CA ALA A 177 2.94 -12.35 9.98
C ALA A 177 4.30 -11.87 9.42
N ALA A 178 4.36 -11.52 8.14
CA ALA A 178 5.55 -10.97 7.51
C ALA A 178 6.02 -9.66 8.18
N PHE A 179 5.08 -8.77 8.55
CA PHE A 179 5.39 -7.51 9.23
C PHE A 179 5.77 -7.72 10.71
N GLN A 180 5.17 -8.70 11.38
CA GLN A 180 5.52 -9.03 12.76
C GLN A 180 6.98 -9.47 12.87
N VAL A 181 7.42 -10.40 12.00
CA VAL A 181 8.82 -10.86 11.94
C VAL A 181 9.74 -9.68 11.58
N ALA A 182 9.32 -8.84 10.65
CA ALA A 182 10.06 -7.66 10.20
C ALA A 182 10.30 -6.63 11.32
N SER A 183 9.36 -6.49 12.25
CA SER A 183 9.45 -5.51 13.35
C SER A 183 10.45 -5.91 14.46
N MET A 184 10.91 -7.16 14.49
CA MET A 184 11.87 -7.64 15.49
C MET A 184 13.27 -7.06 15.23
N ARG A 185 13.71 -6.12 16.07
CA ARG A 185 14.98 -5.38 15.89
C ARG A 185 16.21 -6.27 15.64
N GLY A 186 16.31 -7.41 16.32
CA GLY A 186 17.43 -8.36 16.16
C GLY A 186 17.38 -9.19 14.86
N MET A 187 16.24 -9.25 14.19
CA MET A 187 16.01 -10.05 12.98
C MET A 187 16.02 -9.23 11.68
N ARG A 188 16.21 -7.92 11.77
CA ARG A 188 16.10 -7.02 10.61
C ARG A 188 16.99 -7.43 9.44
N TRP A 189 18.27 -7.70 9.68
CA TRP A 189 19.19 -8.10 8.61
C TRP A 189 18.79 -9.43 7.94
N VAL A 190 18.11 -10.31 8.68
CA VAL A 190 17.53 -11.56 8.17
C VAL A 190 16.31 -11.22 7.32
N SER A 191 15.40 -10.42 7.86
CA SER A 191 14.14 -10.05 7.20
C SER A 191 14.34 -9.24 5.91
N GLU A 192 15.44 -8.48 5.81
CA GLU A 192 15.84 -7.81 4.57
C GLU A 192 16.27 -8.79 3.47
N ARG A 193 16.55 -10.07 3.80
CA ARG A 193 17.07 -11.08 2.88
C ARG A 193 16.19 -12.31 2.73
N ILE A 194 15.29 -12.51 3.69
CA ILE A 194 14.38 -13.66 3.73
C ILE A 194 12.96 -13.16 3.57
N LEU A 195 12.32 -13.58 2.50
CA LEU A 195 10.90 -13.34 2.24
C LEU A 195 10.31 -14.58 1.55
N PRO A 196 9.98 -15.65 2.29
CA PRO A 196 9.37 -16.82 1.66
C PRO A 196 8.06 -16.45 0.96
N ARG A 197 7.90 -16.86 -0.29
CA ARG A 197 6.66 -16.64 -1.04
C ARG A 197 5.42 -17.14 -0.30
N ALA A 198 5.55 -18.25 0.44
CA ALA A 198 4.47 -18.78 1.29
C ALA A 198 4.04 -17.79 2.39
N MET A 199 4.98 -17.05 2.97
CA MET A 199 4.69 -16.02 3.98
C MET A 199 3.89 -14.86 3.36
N VAL A 200 4.22 -14.46 2.13
CA VAL A 200 3.45 -13.46 1.39
C VAL A 200 2.03 -13.96 1.13
N ALA A 201 1.87 -15.23 0.72
CA ALA A 201 0.56 -15.84 0.50
C ALA A 201 -0.29 -15.87 1.79
N ILE A 202 0.31 -16.23 2.93
CA ILE A 202 -0.38 -16.21 4.24
C ILE A 202 -0.78 -14.77 4.61
N SER A 203 0.14 -13.81 4.44
CA SER A 203 -0.14 -12.40 4.71
C SER A 203 -1.25 -11.84 3.83
N LEU A 204 -1.30 -12.21 2.54
CA LEU A 204 -2.39 -11.77 1.66
C LEU A 204 -3.74 -12.38 2.09
N ARG A 205 -3.78 -13.65 2.50
CA ARG A 205 -5.01 -14.25 3.01
C ARG A 205 -5.52 -13.57 4.28
N SER A 206 -4.62 -13.10 5.15
CA SER A 206 -5.03 -12.40 6.37
C SER A 206 -5.54 -10.97 6.13
N VAL A 207 -5.33 -10.39 4.95
CA VAL A 207 -5.83 -9.05 4.59
C VAL A 207 -6.99 -9.07 3.60
N PHE A 208 -7.23 -10.21 2.94
CA PHE A 208 -8.40 -10.41 2.08
C PHE A 208 -9.56 -11.00 2.90
N GLY A 209 -10.77 -10.54 2.65
CA GLY A 209 -11.98 -11.09 3.29
C GLY A 209 -12.42 -12.43 2.71
N ASN A 210 -11.91 -12.79 1.52
CA ASN A 210 -12.13 -14.08 0.86
C ASN A 210 -10.82 -14.63 0.29
N ASP A 211 -10.35 -15.74 0.86
CA ASP A 211 -9.13 -16.44 0.46
C ASP A 211 -9.11 -16.87 -1.01
N GLU A 212 -10.27 -17.17 -1.61
CA GLU A 212 -10.38 -17.56 -3.02
C GLU A 212 -9.97 -16.43 -3.98
N LYS A 213 -10.01 -15.18 -3.53
CA LYS A 213 -9.56 -14.03 -4.30
C LYS A 213 -8.03 -13.87 -4.31
N VAL A 214 -7.31 -14.61 -3.46
CA VAL A 214 -5.84 -14.61 -3.38
C VAL A 214 -5.29 -15.58 -4.41
N THR A 215 -5.19 -15.14 -5.66
CA THR A 215 -4.65 -15.94 -6.76
C THR A 215 -3.13 -16.07 -6.68
N ALA A 216 -2.58 -17.10 -7.33
CA ALA A 216 -1.13 -17.29 -7.42
C ALA A 216 -0.43 -16.08 -8.06
N GLU A 217 -1.06 -15.44 -9.05
CA GLU A 217 -0.54 -14.24 -9.71
C GLU A 217 -0.48 -13.04 -8.77
N LYS A 218 -1.51 -12.82 -7.94
CA LYS A 218 -1.48 -11.79 -6.90
C LYS A 218 -0.34 -12.04 -5.91
N VAL A 219 -0.18 -13.28 -5.44
CA VAL A 219 0.94 -13.66 -4.56
C VAL A 219 2.27 -13.37 -5.22
N ASP A 220 2.46 -13.73 -6.50
CA ASP A 220 3.68 -13.46 -7.25
C ASP A 220 3.95 -11.96 -7.35
N ARG A 221 2.92 -11.15 -7.63
CA ARG A 221 3.04 -9.70 -7.73
C ARG A 221 3.53 -9.08 -6.42
N TYR A 222 2.85 -9.36 -5.31
CA TYR A 222 3.27 -8.86 -4.01
C TYR A 222 4.66 -9.37 -3.62
N PHE A 223 4.96 -10.63 -3.89
CA PHE A 223 6.25 -11.22 -3.63
C PHE A 223 7.37 -10.54 -4.45
N GLU A 224 7.24 -10.51 -5.77
CA GLU A 224 8.28 -10.02 -6.67
C GLU A 224 8.53 -8.51 -6.53
N LEU A 225 7.46 -7.71 -6.37
CA LEU A 225 7.60 -6.27 -6.20
C LEU A 225 8.22 -5.89 -4.84
N ASN A 226 7.99 -6.69 -3.79
CA ASN A 226 8.67 -6.50 -2.52
C ASN A 226 10.15 -6.96 -2.57
N LEU A 227 10.54 -7.81 -3.53
CA LEU A 227 11.94 -8.17 -3.78
C LEU A 227 12.69 -7.13 -4.62
N ARG A 228 12.05 -6.10 -5.18
CA ARG A 228 12.78 -5.02 -5.84
C ARG A 228 13.84 -4.47 -4.92
N VAL A 229 15.07 -4.30 -5.45
CA VAL A 229 16.23 -3.85 -4.66
C VAL A 229 15.88 -2.61 -3.82
N GLY A 230 16.06 -2.72 -2.52
CA GLY A 230 15.83 -1.68 -1.54
C GLY A 230 14.41 -1.57 -0.97
N ASN A 231 13.38 -2.21 -1.56
CA ASN A 231 12.00 -2.11 -1.06
C ASN A 231 11.83 -2.71 0.33
N ARG A 232 12.43 -3.87 0.62
CA ARG A 232 12.38 -4.47 1.97
C ARG A 232 12.96 -3.53 3.03
N ARG A 233 14.10 -2.91 2.73
CA ARG A 233 14.71 -1.92 3.62
C ARG A 233 13.83 -0.66 3.77
N ALA A 234 13.26 -0.15 2.68
CA ALA A 234 12.35 0.98 2.69
C ALA A 234 11.10 0.72 3.55
N LEU A 235 10.53 -0.49 3.44
CA LEU A 235 9.41 -0.92 4.27
C LEU A 235 9.75 -0.82 5.77
N PHE A 236 10.92 -1.32 6.19
CA PHE A 236 11.35 -1.22 7.59
C PHE A 236 11.56 0.22 8.03
N GLN A 237 12.16 1.06 7.18
CA GLN A 237 12.33 2.48 7.45
C GLN A 237 10.97 3.18 7.59
N ARG A 238 9.98 2.84 6.74
CA ARG A 238 8.62 3.36 6.89
C ARG A 238 7.98 2.93 8.23
N MET A 239 8.14 1.67 8.62
CA MET A 239 7.61 1.17 9.90
C MET A 239 8.24 1.87 11.10
N ASP A 240 9.55 2.13 11.07
CA ASP A 240 10.25 2.86 12.13
C ASP A 240 9.81 4.33 12.23
N GLN A 241 9.45 4.93 11.10
CA GLN A 241 9.02 6.33 11.00
C GLN A 241 7.51 6.49 11.17
N ALA A 242 6.74 5.37 11.25
CA ALA A 242 5.31 5.40 11.41
C ALA A 242 4.90 5.95 12.79
N GLN A 243 3.92 6.84 12.78
CA GLN A 243 3.31 7.42 13.97
C GLN A 243 1.77 7.26 13.84
N PHE A 244 1.31 6.01 13.92
CA PHE A 244 -0.09 5.68 13.72
C PHE A 244 -1.02 6.51 14.61
N GLY A 245 -1.98 7.20 14.00
CA GLY A 245 -2.97 8.02 14.68
C GLY A 245 -2.48 9.33 15.31
N ALA A 246 -1.17 9.65 15.25
CA ALA A 246 -0.63 10.87 15.87
C ALA A 246 -1.27 12.14 15.30
N SER A 247 -1.70 12.13 14.05
CA SER A 247 -2.34 13.26 13.37
C SER A 247 -3.86 13.20 13.35
N SER A 248 -4.51 12.27 14.06
CA SER A 248 -5.97 12.04 14.00
C SER A 248 -6.81 13.30 14.27
N ALA A 249 -6.36 14.18 15.15
CA ALA A 249 -7.06 15.46 15.43
C ALA A 249 -7.17 16.36 14.18
N LEU A 250 -6.33 16.19 13.17
CA LEU A 250 -6.37 16.95 11.93
C LEU A 250 -7.47 16.48 10.97
N ILE A 251 -8.02 15.27 11.14
CA ILE A 251 -9.08 14.71 10.28
C ILE A 251 -10.30 15.65 10.26
N ARG A 252 -10.61 16.31 11.38
CA ARG A 252 -11.70 17.32 11.49
C ARG A 252 -11.50 18.54 10.59
N ARG A 253 -10.31 18.74 10.03
CA ARG A 253 -10.01 19.83 9.09
C ARG A 253 -10.30 19.47 7.64
N VAL A 254 -10.62 18.23 7.34
CA VAL A 254 -11.04 17.80 5.99
C VAL A 254 -12.39 18.43 5.68
N GLN A 255 -12.45 19.26 4.64
CA GLN A 255 -13.67 19.97 4.21
C GLN A 255 -14.21 19.43 2.87
N GLN A 256 -13.44 18.59 2.19
CA GLN A 256 -13.83 18.02 0.90
C GLN A 256 -14.97 17.02 1.08
N PRO A 257 -15.91 16.95 0.12
CA PRO A 257 -16.81 15.80 0.04
C PRO A 257 -15.99 14.51 0.06
N THR A 258 -16.29 13.63 1.03
CA THR A 258 -15.50 12.44 1.31
C THR A 258 -16.36 11.18 1.23
N LEU A 259 -15.89 10.20 0.47
CA LEU A 259 -16.38 8.83 0.49
C LEU A 259 -15.42 7.97 1.31
N VAL A 260 -15.92 7.32 2.34
CA VAL A 260 -15.23 6.31 3.12
C VAL A 260 -15.75 4.94 2.71
N MET A 261 -14.88 4.08 2.27
CA MET A 261 -15.16 2.71 1.88
C MET A 261 -14.48 1.77 2.85
N TRP A 262 -15.18 0.71 3.30
CA TRP A 262 -14.58 -0.21 4.27
C TRP A 262 -15.03 -1.65 4.04
N GLY A 263 -14.06 -2.59 4.08
CA GLY A 263 -14.35 -4.00 4.13
C GLY A 263 -14.80 -4.43 5.53
N GLU A 264 -15.95 -5.11 5.64
CA GLU A 264 -16.46 -5.56 6.95
C GLU A 264 -15.58 -6.63 7.61
N ARG A 265 -14.72 -7.29 6.83
CA ARG A 265 -13.76 -8.28 7.29
C ARG A 265 -12.33 -7.75 7.35
N ASP A 266 -12.15 -6.44 7.44
CA ASP A 266 -10.83 -5.86 7.67
C ASP A 266 -10.33 -6.19 9.08
N GLU A 267 -9.34 -7.11 9.15
CA GLU A 267 -8.69 -7.53 10.39
C GLU A 267 -7.45 -6.67 10.72
N MET A 268 -7.01 -5.81 9.80
CA MET A 268 -5.86 -4.92 10.02
C MET A 268 -6.28 -3.61 10.69
N ILE A 269 -7.32 -2.97 10.15
CA ILE A 269 -7.84 -1.71 10.67
C ILE A 269 -9.35 -1.90 10.91
N SER A 270 -9.78 -1.79 12.17
CA SER A 270 -11.19 -2.03 12.54
C SER A 270 -12.14 -1.23 11.65
N PRO A 271 -13.22 -1.84 11.14
CA PRO A 271 -14.27 -1.15 10.40
C PRO A 271 -14.91 0.03 11.19
N ASP A 272 -14.79 0.04 12.50
CA ASP A 272 -15.23 1.16 13.34
C ASP A 272 -14.54 2.49 12.97
N HIS A 273 -13.30 2.42 12.45
CA HIS A 273 -12.58 3.61 11.99
C HIS A 273 -13.30 4.31 10.82
N GLY A 274 -14.00 3.56 9.97
CA GLY A 274 -14.86 4.13 8.92
C GLY A 274 -15.93 5.06 9.51
N SER A 275 -16.57 4.64 10.60
CA SER A 275 -17.55 5.45 11.34
C SER A 275 -16.92 6.67 12.00
N LEU A 276 -15.70 6.53 12.57
CA LEU A 276 -14.97 7.64 13.17
C LEU A 276 -14.62 8.72 12.13
N PHE A 277 -14.20 8.33 10.92
CA PHE A 277 -13.98 9.28 9.84
C PHE A 277 -15.24 10.10 9.53
N CYS A 278 -16.40 9.46 9.46
CA CYS A 278 -17.64 10.16 9.16
C CYS A 278 -18.25 10.90 10.37
N GLN A 279 -17.76 10.66 11.57
CA GLN A 279 -18.07 11.53 12.74
C GLN A 279 -17.23 12.80 12.71
N ASP A 280 -15.99 12.73 12.24
CA ASP A 280 -15.06 13.87 12.26
C ASP A 280 -15.10 14.69 10.96
N ILE A 281 -15.45 14.13 9.80
CA ILE A 281 -15.51 14.82 8.50
C ILE A 281 -16.94 15.27 8.21
N PRO A 282 -17.22 16.60 8.05
CA PRO A 282 -18.58 17.12 7.91
C PRO A 282 -19.35 16.59 6.70
N HIS A 283 -18.68 16.37 5.57
CA HIS A 283 -19.29 15.95 4.31
C HIS A 283 -18.87 14.53 3.95
N CYS A 284 -19.20 13.58 4.81
CA CYS A 284 -18.78 12.19 4.71
C CYS A 284 -19.94 11.25 4.35
N GLN A 285 -19.66 10.30 3.49
CA GLN A 285 -20.51 9.15 3.19
C GLN A 285 -19.70 7.87 3.46
N LEU A 286 -20.22 6.98 4.32
CA LEU A 286 -19.66 5.67 4.58
C LEU A 286 -20.37 4.59 3.75
N VAL A 287 -19.59 3.73 3.10
CA VAL A 287 -20.06 2.52 2.42
C VAL A 287 -19.23 1.34 2.92
N THR A 288 -19.88 0.34 3.51
CA THR A 288 -19.26 -0.90 3.94
C THR A 288 -19.51 -2.02 2.94
N PHE A 289 -18.57 -2.97 2.85
CA PHE A 289 -18.64 -4.07 1.91
C PHE A 289 -18.63 -5.41 2.64
N ALA A 290 -19.78 -6.03 2.74
CA ALA A 290 -19.93 -7.34 3.36
C ALA A 290 -19.03 -8.37 2.66
N GLY A 291 -18.25 -9.09 3.46
CA GLY A 291 -17.38 -10.16 3.03
C GLY A 291 -16.04 -9.75 2.43
N LEU A 292 -15.76 -8.43 2.27
CA LEU A 292 -14.47 -7.92 1.81
C LEU A 292 -13.57 -7.57 3.00
N GLY A 293 -12.26 -7.71 2.82
CA GLY A 293 -11.22 -7.38 3.79
C GLY A 293 -10.59 -6.00 3.55
N HIS A 294 -9.31 -5.88 3.88
CA HIS A 294 -8.54 -4.64 3.85
C HIS A 294 -8.25 -4.06 2.45
N LEU A 295 -8.47 -4.84 1.39
CA LEU A 295 -8.20 -4.44 0.01
C LEU A 295 -9.47 -4.56 -0.86
N PRO A 296 -10.61 -3.94 -0.46
CA PRO A 296 -11.88 -4.15 -1.14
C PRO A 296 -11.86 -3.74 -2.61
N GLN A 297 -11.07 -2.72 -2.99
CA GLN A 297 -10.87 -2.27 -4.37
C GLN A 297 -10.19 -3.33 -5.24
N GLU A 298 -9.39 -4.23 -4.64
CA GLU A 298 -8.71 -5.32 -5.33
C GLU A 298 -9.50 -6.64 -5.26
N GLU A 299 -10.26 -6.85 -4.19
CA GLU A 299 -11.08 -8.04 -3.99
C GLU A 299 -12.32 -8.04 -4.88
N ASP A 300 -13.00 -6.90 -4.97
CA ASP A 300 -14.22 -6.72 -5.76
C ASP A 300 -14.25 -5.30 -6.36
N ALA A 301 -13.50 -5.14 -7.44
CA ALA A 301 -13.39 -3.87 -8.14
C ALA A 301 -14.76 -3.35 -8.64
N GLU A 302 -15.67 -4.24 -9.04
CA GLU A 302 -16.98 -3.85 -9.58
C GLU A 302 -17.86 -3.22 -8.50
N ARG A 303 -17.96 -3.86 -7.32
CA ARG A 303 -18.78 -3.32 -6.20
C ARG A 303 -18.22 -1.99 -5.70
N THR A 304 -16.91 -1.89 -5.54
CA THR A 304 -16.26 -0.67 -5.06
C THR A 304 -16.32 0.46 -6.08
N LEU A 305 -16.18 0.16 -7.38
CA LEU A 305 -16.37 1.13 -8.47
C LEU A 305 -17.80 1.67 -8.53
N ARG A 306 -18.80 0.86 -8.26
CA ARG A 306 -20.19 1.31 -8.24
C ARG A 306 -20.37 2.41 -7.18
N ALA A 307 -19.89 2.19 -5.97
CA ALA A 307 -19.93 3.20 -4.91
C ALA A 307 -19.13 4.47 -5.28
N LEU A 308 -17.97 4.32 -5.93
CA LEU A 308 -17.20 5.46 -6.43
C LEU A 308 -17.98 6.26 -7.48
N ARG A 309 -18.57 5.58 -8.48
CA ARG A 309 -19.36 6.26 -9.53
C ARG A 309 -20.54 7.03 -8.96
N ASP A 310 -21.27 6.43 -8.04
CA ASP A 310 -22.40 7.06 -7.36
C ASP A 310 -21.98 8.30 -6.57
N PHE A 311 -20.81 8.27 -5.96
CA PHE A 311 -20.24 9.42 -5.25
C PHE A 311 -19.72 10.50 -6.21
N LEU A 312 -19.14 10.12 -7.34
CA LEU A 312 -18.61 11.09 -8.31
C LEU A 312 -19.73 11.83 -9.07
N ALA A 313 -20.89 11.18 -9.23
CA ALA A 313 -22.06 11.76 -9.91
C ALA A 313 -22.76 12.87 -9.13
N LYS A 314 -22.53 12.96 -7.82
CA LYS A 314 -23.04 14.01 -6.92
C LYS A 314 -22.12 15.23 -6.95
#